data_facb8849e2deafcc1b249d640a325d7d
#
_entry.id   facb8849e2deafcc1b249d640a325d7d
#
_cell.length_a   1.000
_cell.length_b   1.000
_cell.length_c   1.000
_cell.angle_alpha   90.00
_cell.angle_beta   90.00
_cell.angle_gamma   90.00
#
_symmetry.space_group_name_H-M   'P 1'
#
loop_
_entity.id
_entity.type
_entity.pdbx_description
1 polymer ?
#
loop_
_entity_poly.entity_id
_entity_poly.type
_entity_poly.pdbx_seq_one_letter_code
_entity_poly.pdbx_strand_id
1 'polypeptide(L)'
;MNDEQVIRGEQLARSGKYAAPSDNDDFNVDDATAAREILGSAGMISACELDQQVFPALQWHVPGLVPEGFGLLVAPPKAGKSWLVASLGLACASGGKAFGCIDVEPRPVLYLALEDGKRRLQDRHRLLLGRDE
;
A
#
# COMPACT_ATOMS: atom_id res chain seq x y z
N MET A 1 -13.97 19.46 3.24
CA MET A 1 -14.72 18.63 4.21
C MET A 1 -16.19 18.87 3.91
N ASN A 2 -16.92 17.83 3.56
CA ASN A 2 -18.28 17.96 3.00
C ASN A 2 -19.27 18.07 4.16
N ASP A 3 -20.27 18.95 4.06
CA ASP A 3 -21.27 19.21 5.12
C ASP A 3 -21.97 17.94 5.60
N GLU A 4 -22.13 16.94 4.73
CA GLU A 4 -22.68 15.62 5.09
C GLU A 4 -21.84 14.84 6.11
N GLN A 5 -20.53 14.99 6.11
CA GLN A 5 -19.64 14.31 7.07
C GLN A 5 -19.72 14.96 8.46
N VAL A 6 -19.89 16.27 8.50
CA VAL A 6 -20.08 17.03 9.76
C VAL A 6 -21.41 16.66 10.41
N ILE A 7 -22.49 16.61 9.63
CA ILE A 7 -23.83 16.22 10.11
C ILE A 7 -23.84 14.78 10.66
N ARG A 8 -23.12 13.86 10.02
CA ARG A 8 -23.03 12.47 10.48
C ARG A 8 -22.25 12.33 11.79
N GLY A 9 -21.21 13.14 11.99
CA GLY A 9 -20.44 13.23 13.24
C GLY A 9 -21.30 13.72 14.39
N GLU A 10 -22.09 14.79 14.18
CA GLU A 10 -22.99 15.32 15.18
C GLU A 10 -24.16 14.37 15.54
N GLN A 11 -24.68 13.61 14.58
CA GLN A 11 -25.72 12.61 14.83
C GLN A 11 -25.18 11.42 15.63
N LEU A 12 -23.93 10.99 15.42
CA LEU A 12 -23.29 9.94 16.21
C LEU A 12 -23.01 10.37 17.64
N ALA A 13 -22.62 11.63 17.85
CA ALA A 13 -22.46 12.22 19.20
C ALA A 13 -23.77 12.28 19.95
N ARG A 14 -24.91 12.63 19.31
CA ARG A 14 -26.25 12.67 19.90
C ARG A 14 -26.84 11.29 20.19
N SER A 15 -26.34 10.23 19.59
CA SER A 15 -26.83 8.85 19.79
C SER A 15 -26.37 8.23 21.12
N GLY A 16 -25.58 8.92 21.93
CA GLY A 16 -25.03 8.44 23.21
C GLY A 16 -24.04 7.28 23.09
N LYS A 17 -23.68 6.90 21.87
CA LYS A 17 -22.73 5.81 21.59
C LYS A 17 -21.28 6.21 21.82
N TYR A 18 -21.02 7.54 21.81
CA TYR A 18 -19.76 8.15 22.18
C TYR A 18 -20.11 9.29 23.17
N ALA A 19 -20.18 8.94 24.43
CA ALA A 19 -20.24 9.98 25.50
C ALA A 19 -18.89 10.72 25.45
N ALA A 20 -18.93 12.04 25.32
CA ALA A 20 -17.75 12.83 25.61
C ALA A 20 -17.30 12.51 27.04
N PRO A 21 -15.99 12.42 27.33
CA PRO A 21 -15.52 12.25 28.70
C PRO A 21 -16.15 13.34 29.59
N SER A 22 -16.64 12.94 30.76
CA SER A 22 -17.20 13.88 31.71
C SER A 22 -16.11 14.82 32.20
N ASP A 23 -16.42 16.08 32.44
CA ASP A 23 -15.49 17.10 32.98
C ASP A 23 -14.87 16.70 34.33
N ASN A 24 -15.24 15.55 34.91
CA ASN A 24 -14.73 14.98 36.16
C ASN A 24 -13.78 13.80 35.98
N ASP A 25 -13.48 13.37 34.76
CA ASP A 25 -12.38 12.45 34.56
C ASP A 25 -11.09 13.27 34.70
N ASP A 26 -10.39 13.09 35.82
CA ASP A 26 -9.05 13.62 36.08
C ASP A 26 -8.09 13.03 35.05
N PHE A 27 -8.18 13.50 33.80
CA PHE A 27 -7.22 13.17 32.75
C PHE A 27 -5.91 13.86 33.11
N ASN A 28 -5.02 13.09 33.74
CA ASN A 28 -3.71 13.58 34.12
C ASN A 28 -2.88 13.82 32.85
N VAL A 29 -2.51 15.08 32.61
CA VAL A 29 -1.68 15.48 31.45
C VAL A 29 -0.34 14.75 31.44
N ASP A 30 0.19 14.38 32.59
CA ASP A 30 1.44 13.64 32.73
C ASP A 30 1.29 12.20 32.22
N ASP A 31 0.16 11.54 32.49
CA ASP A 31 -0.15 10.20 31.97
C ASP A 31 -0.31 10.21 30.43
N ALA A 32 -0.90 11.27 29.89
CA ALA A 32 -1.02 11.43 28.44
C ALA A 32 0.33 11.62 27.75
N THR A 33 1.25 12.35 28.40
CA THR A 33 2.60 12.57 27.88
C THR A 33 3.41 11.27 27.90
N ALA A 34 3.35 10.53 29.02
CA ALA A 34 4.01 9.24 29.14
C ALA A 34 3.44 8.21 28.14
N ALA A 35 2.14 8.18 27.94
CA ALA A 35 1.49 7.35 26.93
C ALA A 35 1.95 7.70 25.51
N ARG A 36 2.09 8.98 25.18
CA ARG A 36 2.61 9.45 23.89
C ARG A 36 4.04 9.00 23.63
N GLU A 37 4.92 9.06 24.64
CA GLU A 37 6.30 8.60 24.51
C GLU A 37 6.36 7.09 24.25
N ILE A 38 5.59 6.30 25.00
CA ILE A 38 5.50 4.85 24.83
C ILE A 38 4.97 4.49 23.45
N LEU A 39 3.86 5.10 23.02
CA LEU A 39 3.25 4.85 21.73
C LEU A 39 4.15 5.32 20.58
N GLY A 40 4.82 6.46 20.71
CA GLY A 40 5.78 6.97 19.75
C GLY A 40 6.98 6.02 19.56
N SER A 41 7.50 5.44 20.66
CA SER A 41 8.56 4.44 20.59
C SER A 41 8.13 3.15 19.89
N ALA A 42 6.84 2.83 19.91
CA ALA A 42 6.22 1.72 19.17
C ALA A 42 5.84 2.07 17.72
N GLY A 43 6.20 3.27 17.22
CA GLY A 43 5.86 3.73 15.88
C GLY A 43 4.39 4.16 15.70
N MET A 44 3.66 4.38 16.80
CA MET A 44 2.29 4.90 16.77
C MET A 44 2.29 6.42 16.83
N ILE A 45 1.41 7.02 16.07
CA ILE A 45 1.21 8.48 16.03
C ILE A 45 -0.27 8.82 16.26
N SER A 46 -0.55 9.99 16.82
CA SER A 46 -1.92 10.45 16.97
C SER A 46 -2.51 10.89 15.63
N ALA A 47 -3.83 10.92 15.51
CA ALA A 47 -4.52 11.44 14.33
C ALA A 47 -4.16 12.90 14.02
N CYS A 48 -3.96 13.72 15.05
CA CYS A 48 -3.56 15.11 14.90
C CYS A 48 -2.13 15.25 14.34
N GLU A 49 -1.19 14.39 14.78
CA GLU A 49 0.17 14.37 14.23
C GLU A 49 0.18 13.85 12.80
N LEU A 50 -0.66 12.86 12.50
CA LEU A 50 -0.81 12.34 11.13
C LEU A 50 -1.36 13.39 10.18
N ASP A 51 -2.35 14.17 10.60
CA ASP A 51 -2.95 15.25 9.80
C ASP A 51 -1.95 16.37 9.46
N GLN A 52 -0.96 16.60 10.31
CA GLN A 52 0.09 17.59 10.10
C GLN A 52 1.26 17.08 9.24
N GLN A 53 1.31 15.78 8.94
CA GLN A 53 2.38 15.23 8.12
C GLN A 53 2.18 15.56 6.64
N VAL A 54 3.23 16.06 6.01
CA VAL A 54 3.28 16.25 4.57
C VAL A 54 3.92 15.01 3.94
N PHE A 55 3.11 14.23 3.24
CA PHE A 55 3.61 13.06 2.51
C PHE A 55 4.11 13.45 1.12
N PRO A 56 5.19 12.82 0.64
CA PRO A 56 5.61 12.97 -0.75
C PRO A 56 4.52 12.47 -1.70
N ALA A 57 4.58 12.91 -2.96
CA ALA A 57 3.68 12.40 -3.99
C ALA A 57 3.83 10.87 -4.13
N LEU A 58 2.71 10.18 -4.34
CA LEU A 58 2.66 8.73 -4.51
C LEU A 58 3.61 8.30 -5.64
N GLN A 59 4.52 7.39 -5.32
CA GLN A 59 5.43 6.82 -6.32
C GLN A 59 4.78 5.64 -7.03
N TRP A 60 4.97 5.58 -8.33
CA TRP A 60 4.48 4.49 -9.16
C TRP A 60 5.63 3.60 -9.64
N HIS A 61 5.50 2.31 -9.41
CA HIS A 61 6.40 1.33 -10.00
C HIS A 61 6.06 1.06 -11.47
N VAL A 62 4.78 1.00 -11.76
CA VAL A 62 4.24 1.02 -13.13
C VAL A 62 3.16 2.09 -13.14
N PRO A 63 3.32 3.21 -13.86
CA PRO A 63 2.40 4.34 -13.84
C PRO A 63 0.94 3.94 -14.07
N GLY A 64 0.06 4.35 -13.17
CA GLY A 64 -1.37 4.06 -13.23
C GLY A 64 -1.78 2.61 -12.93
N LEU A 65 -0.82 1.70 -12.65
CA LEU A 65 -1.12 0.29 -12.42
C LEU A 65 -0.56 -0.24 -11.10
N VAL A 66 0.70 0.03 -10.79
CA VAL A 66 1.37 -0.49 -9.58
C VAL A 66 1.96 0.68 -8.79
N PRO A 67 1.25 1.17 -7.77
CA PRO A 67 1.79 2.18 -6.86
C PRO A 67 2.81 1.56 -5.89
N GLU A 68 3.50 2.40 -5.14
CA GLU A 68 4.27 1.99 -3.97
C GLU A 68 3.37 1.35 -2.89
N GLY A 69 3.98 0.59 -1.96
CA GLY A 69 3.29 -0.07 -0.87
C GLY A 69 2.94 -1.53 -1.17
N PHE A 70 1.86 -2.02 -0.61
CA PHE A 70 1.40 -3.40 -0.75
C PHE A 70 0.25 -3.50 -1.75
N GLY A 71 0.36 -4.43 -2.70
CA GLY A 71 -0.69 -4.76 -3.67
C GLY A 71 -1.06 -6.24 -3.65
N LEU A 72 -2.33 -6.56 -3.87
CA LEU A 72 -2.84 -7.92 -3.96
C LEU A 72 -3.48 -8.16 -5.32
N LEU A 73 -2.95 -9.13 -6.07
CA LEU A 73 -3.52 -9.56 -7.34
C LEU A 73 -4.34 -10.84 -7.15
N VAL A 74 -5.65 -10.74 -7.29
CA VAL A 74 -6.59 -11.84 -7.12
C VAL A 74 -7.27 -12.18 -8.44
N ALA A 75 -7.25 -13.46 -8.81
CA ALA A 75 -7.96 -13.97 -9.99
C ALA A 75 -8.12 -15.50 -9.89
N PRO A 76 -9.04 -16.11 -10.63
CA PRO A 76 -9.20 -17.57 -10.68
C PRO A 76 -7.90 -18.30 -11.05
N PRO A 77 -7.79 -19.60 -10.76
CA PRO A 77 -6.71 -20.44 -11.27
C PRO A 77 -6.59 -20.34 -12.80
N LYS A 78 -5.38 -20.39 -13.32
CA LYS A 78 -5.06 -20.32 -14.76
C LYS A 78 -5.42 -19.01 -15.47
N ALA A 79 -5.80 -17.95 -14.77
CA ALA A 79 -6.07 -16.62 -15.33
C ALA A 79 -4.80 -15.85 -15.79
N GLY A 80 -3.63 -16.46 -15.72
CA GLY A 80 -2.39 -15.81 -16.17
C GLY A 80 -1.69 -14.92 -15.15
N LYS A 81 -2.07 -14.94 -13.86
CA LYS A 81 -1.47 -14.11 -12.79
C LYS A 81 0.07 -14.12 -12.79
N SER A 82 0.65 -15.33 -12.82
CA SER A 82 2.12 -15.48 -12.77
C SER A 82 2.81 -14.94 -14.03
N TRP A 83 2.15 -14.99 -15.19
CA TRP A 83 2.62 -14.38 -16.42
C TRP A 83 2.60 -12.86 -16.34
N LEU A 84 1.51 -12.32 -15.83
CA LEU A 84 1.34 -10.88 -15.62
C LEU A 84 2.41 -10.34 -14.67
N VAL A 85 2.58 -10.96 -13.49
CA VAL A 85 3.57 -10.53 -12.50
C VAL A 85 5.00 -10.66 -13.03
N ALA A 86 5.33 -11.75 -13.74
CA ALA A 86 6.64 -11.92 -14.37
C ALA A 86 6.90 -10.86 -15.45
N SER A 87 5.90 -10.56 -16.29
CA SER A 87 6.00 -9.51 -17.32
C SER A 87 6.24 -8.13 -16.70
N LEU A 88 5.47 -7.75 -15.68
CA LEU A 88 5.66 -6.49 -14.96
C LEU A 88 7.02 -6.43 -14.27
N GLY A 89 7.44 -7.53 -13.61
CA GLY A 89 8.74 -7.61 -12.95
C GLY A 89 9.90 -7.43 -13.95
N LEU A 90 9.83 -8.06 -15.14
CA LEU A 90 10.82 -7.88 -16.20
C LEU A 90 10.83 -6.45 -16.74
N ALA A 91 9.66 -5.83 -16.96
CA ALA A 91 9.58 -4.45 -17.40
C ALA A 91 10.20 -3.49 -16.37
N CYS A 92 9.91 -3.69 -15.07
CA CYS A 92 10.51 -2.92 -13.99
C CYS A 92 12.02 -3.14 -13.89
N ALA A 93 12.51 -4.38 -14.09
CA ALA A 93 13.92 -4.69 -13.96
C ALA A 93 14.77 -4.13 -15.11
N SER A 94 14.25 -4.18 -16.35
CA SER A 94 14.96 -3.72 -17.52
C SER A 94 14.71 -2.27 -17.90
N GLY A 95 13.64 -1.67 -17.40
CA GLY A 95 13.08 -0.44 -17.95
C GLY A 95 12.38 -0.71 -19.29
N GLY A 96 11.84 0.31 -19.90
CA GLY A 96 11.13 0.22 -21.17
C GLY A 96 9.62 0.31 -21.03
N LYS A 97 8.87 -0.59 -21.67
CA LYS A 97 7.42 -0.49 -21.71
C LYS A 97 6.73 -1.73 -21.11
N ALA A 98 5.95 -1.54 -20.05
CA ALA A 98 4.98 -2.54 -19.61
C ALA A 98 3.83 -2.60 -20.61
N PHE A 99 3.42 -3.81 -21.01
CA PHE A 99 2.37 -4.07 -22.02
C PHE A 99 2.58 -3.33 -23.36
N GLY A 100 3.84 -2.99 -23.69
CA GLY A 100 4.15 -2.26 -24.91
C GLY A 100 3.74 -0.78 -24.94
N CYS A 101 3.10 -0.25 -23.90
CA CYS A 101 2.55 1.11 -23.90
C CYS A 101 2.86 1.96 -22.68
N ILE A 102 3.12 1.37 -21.50
CA ILE A 102 3.38 2.11 -20.27
C ILE A 102 4.88 2.22 -20.05
N ASP A 103 5.43 3.41 -20.11
CA ASP A 103 6.86 3.64 -19.83
C ASP A 103 7.16 3.37 -18.36
N VAL A 104 8.21 2.56 -18.11
CA VAL A 104 8.63 2.13 -16.79
C VAL A 104 10.11 2.43 -16.60
N GLU A 105 10.43 3.08 -15.48
CA GLU A 105 11.82 3.30 -15.10
C GLU A 105 12.48 2.03 -14.56
N PRO A 106 13.76 1.76 -14.90
CA PRO A 106 14.45 0.57 -14.41
C PRO A 106 14.69 0.65 -12.91
N ARG A 107 14.40 -0.46 -12.23
CA ARG A 107 14.63 -0.59 -10.78
C ARG A 107 14.87 -2.03 -10.37
N PRO A 108 15.56 -2.30 -9.26
CA PRO A 108 15.75 -3.65 -8.75
C PRO A 108 14.43 -4.35 -8.46
N VAL A 109 14.31 -5.62 -8.87
CA VAL A 109 13.13 -6.45 -8.63
C VAL A 109 13.56 -7.76 -7.98
N LEU A 110 12.94 -8.11 -6.87
CA LEU A 110 13.05 -9.43 -6.26
C LEU A 110 11.79 -10.24 -6.58
N TYR A 111 11.92 -11.32 -7.33
CA TYR A 111 10.82 -12.23 -7.66
C TYR A 111 10.93 -13.53 -6.87
N LEU A 112 9.97 -13.79 -5.99
CA LEU A 112 9.90 -15.01 -5.19
C LEU A 112 8.92 -16.01 -5.83
N ALA A 113 9.46 -16.94 -6.59
CA ALA A 113 8.68 -17.99 -7.26
C ALA A 113 8.51 -19.20 -6.33
N LEU A 114 7.54 -19.16 -5.42
CA LEU A 114 7.35 -20.20 -4.41
C LEU A 114 6.70 -21.48 -4.96
N GLU A 115 5.97 -21.40 -6.07
CA GLU A 115 5.26 -22.52 -6.70
C GLU A 115 5.94 -23.05 -7.97
N ASP A 116 6.78 -22.23 -8.61
CA ASP A 116 7.42 -22.59 -9.88
C ASP A 116 8.84 -23.13 -9.67
N GLY A 117 9.15 -24.28 -10.28
CA GLY A 117 10.51 -24.77 -10.38
C GLY A 117 11.37 -23.91 -11.33
N LYS A 118 12.69 -23.91 -11.11
CA LYS A 118 13.67 -23.09 -11.87
C LYS A 118 13.51 -23.20 -13.39
N ARG A 119 13.30 -24.41 -13.91
CA ARG A 119 13.14 -24.66 -15.35
C ARG A 119 11.91 -23.94 -15.92
N ARG A 120 10.74 -24.10 -15.26
CA ARG A 120 9.49 -23.44 -15.69
C ARG A 120 9.62 -21.92 -15.64
N LEU A 121 10.29 -21.39 -14.63
CA LEU A 121 10.53 -19.97 -14.49
C LEU A 121 11.44 -19.46 -15.62
N GLN A 122 12.51 -20.20 -15.95
CA GLN A 122 13.41 -19.88 -17.05
C GLN A 122 12.69 -19.85 -18.40
N ASP A 123 11.89 -20.88 -18.68
CA ASP A 123 11.13 -20.98 -19.94
C ASP A 123 10.14 -19.81 -20.07
N ARG A 124 9.43 -19.47 -18.97
CA ARG A 124 8.54 -18.31 -18.95
C ARG A 124 9.24 -16.99 -19.23
N HIS A 125 10.41 -16.77 -18.62
CA HIS A 125 11.18 -15.56 -18.84
C HIS A 125 11.72 -15.47 -20.26
N ARG A 126 12.17 -16.59 -20.85
CA ARG A 126 12.61 -16.64 -22.25
C ARG A 126 11.50 -16.25 -23.21
N LEU A 127 10.31 -16.83 -23.04
CA LEU A 127 9.12 -16.49 -23.83
C LEU A 127 8.76 -15.01 -23.71
N LEU A 128 8.75 -14.45 -22.49
CA LEU A 128 8.46 -13.04 -22.27
C LEU A 128 9.51 -12.08 -22.88
N LEU A 129 10.76 -12.54 -23.00
CA LEU A 129 11.85 -11.79 -23.60
C LEU A 129 11.99 -12.01 -25.11
N GLY A 130 11.13 -12.83 -25.73
CA GLY A 130 11.23 -13.19 -27.16
C GLY A 130 12.50 -13.98 -27.47
N ARG A 131 12.99 -14.77 -26.54
CA ARG A 131 14.18 -15.61 -26.68
C ARG A 131 13.76 -17.08 -26.80
N ASP A 132 12.98 -17.38 -27.83
CA ASP A 132 12.51 -18.73 -28.10
C ASP A 132 13.64 -19.48 -28.87
N GLU A 133 14.52 -20.17 -28.13
CA GLU A 133 15.40 -21.24 -28.60
C GLU A 133 15.42 -22.39 -27.60
#